data_11e261687dbcc19e11389976d954ef2b
#
_entry.id   11e261687dbcc19e11389976d954ef2b
#
_cell.length_a   1.000
_cell.length_b   1.000
_cell.length_c   1.000
_cell.angle_alpha   90.00
_cell.angle_beta   90.00
_cell.angle_gamma   90.00
#
_symmetry.space_group_name_H-M   'P 1'
#
loop_
_entity.id
_entity.type
_entity.pdbx_description
1 polymer ?
#
loop_
_entity_poly.entity_id
_entity_poly.type
_entity_poly.pdbx_seq_one_letter_code
_entity_poly.pdbx_strand_id
1 'polypeptide(L)'
;KNKNIKNFFWKSIIYYPIKEALKSKLFHQVIVSTDDETVAQISKKLGADIHIRNPKHADNLTGIDTVIKQVIQDVDIKNNFDRVCCIFPTSVFFTKKNLNEAFKKLKKKNHYVFSASKLNQPIDRSFYKLKGGVKMIMDKNYKRQNKALNNYYYDAAQFYLGWRKSWILKKKIFSIFSNFIEFKNDEAQDIDDIHDWKIAKIKWKNL
;
A
#
# COMPACT_ATOMS: atom_id res chain seq x y z
N LYS A 1 -6.45 13.82 -11.60
CA LYS A 1 -7.71 13.22 -12.05
C LYS A 1 -7.38 12.01 -12.92
N ASN A 2 -8.06 10.88 -12.76
CA ASN A 2 -7.89 9.64 -13.55
C ASN A 2 -6.53 8.91 -13.42
N LYS A 3 -5.81 9.08 -12.31
CA LYS A 3 -4.51 8.41 -12.08
C LYS A 3 -4.61 6.88 -12.29
N ASN A 4 -5.66 6.25 -11.79
CA ASN A 4 -5.82 4.79 -11.78
C ASN A 4 -6.02 4.14 -13.16
N ILE A 5 -6.46 4.91 -14.16
CA ILE A 5 -6.65 4.43 -15.54
C ILE A 5 -5.65 5.00 -16.53
N LYS A 6 -4.72 5.86 -16.06
CA LYS A 6 -3.66 6.39 -16.91
C LYS A 6 -2.70 5.27 -17.35
N ASN A 7 -2.25 5.31 -18.59
CA ASN A 7 -1.34 4.30 -19.14
C ASN A 7 0.03 4.34 -18.48
N PHE A 8 0.37 3.24 -17.82
CA PHE A 8 1.71 2.94 -17.33
C PHE A 8 2.33 1.94 -18.30
N PHE A 9 3.21 2.41 -19.18
CA PHE A 9 3.65 1.73 -20.41
C PHE A 9 2.47 1.39 -21.34
N TRP A 10 2.13 0.12 -21.48
CA TRP A 10 1.17 -0.37 -22.49
C TRP A 10 -0.25 -0.57 -21.98
N LYS A 11 -0.46 -0.49 -20.65
CA LYS A 11 -1.75 -0.76 -20.00
C LYS A 11 -2.07 0.33 -18.98
N SER A 12 -3.36 0.47 -18.62
CA SER A 12 -3.73 1.29 -17.47
C SER A 12 -3.01 0.82 -16.21
N ILE A 13 -2.63 1.72 -15.32
CA ILE A 13 -1.83 1.35 -14.15
C ILE A 13 -2.52 0.31 -13.27
N ILE A 14 -3.85 0.36 -13.15
CA ILE A 14 -4.65 -0.60 -12.37
C ILE A 14 -4.60 -2.04 -12.93
N TYR A 15 -4.22 -2.19 -14.20
CA TYR A 15 -4.04 -3.51 -14.82
C TYR A 15 -3.02 -4.36 -14.04
N TYR A 16 -1.89 -3.77 -13.65
CA TYR A 16 -0.77 -4.49 -13.05
C TYR A 16 -1.15 -5.11 -11.70
N PRO A 17 -1.66 -4.38 -10.70
CA PRO A 17 -2.04 -4.96 -9.42
C PRO A 17 -3.19 -5.98 -9.53
N ILE A 18 -4.18 -5.74 -10.40
CA ILE A 18 -5.26 -6.71 -10.61
C ILE A 18 -4.72 -8.02 -11.16
N LYS A 19 -3.91 -7.95 -12.22
CA LYS A 19 -3.36 -9.16 -12.85
C LYS A 19 -2.41 -9.92 -11.95
N GLU A 20 -1.57 -9.22 -11.19
CA GLU A 20 -0.66 -9.89 -10.24
C GLU A 20 -1.43 -10.54 -9.09
N ALA A 21 -2.46 -9.87 -8.56
CA ALA A 21 -3.33 -10.45 -7.54
C ALA A 21 -4.03 -11.73 -8.03
N LEU A 22 -4.65 -11.69 -9.22
CA LEU A 22 -5.32 -12.84 -9.82
C LEU A 22 -4.34 -13.97 -10.14
N LYS A 23 -3.19 -13.67 -10.76
CA LYS A 23 -2.14 -14.61 -11.11
C LYS A 23 -1.53 -15.30 -9.89
N SER A 24 -1.52 -14.61 -8.75
CA SER A 24 -0.95 -15.16 -7.51
C SER A 24 -1.66 -16.43 -7.05
N LYS A 25 -2.97 -16.55 -7.31
CA LYS A 25 -3.87 -17.62 -6.83
C LYS A 25 -3.90 -17.72 -5.30
N LEU A 26 -3.61 -16.62 -4.60
CA LEU A 26 -3.61 -16.55 -3.13
C LEU A 26 -4.94 -16.04 -2.58
N PHE A 27 -5.74 -15.41 -3.44
CA PHE A 27 -7.00 -14.81 -3.06
C PHE A 27 -8.18 -15.64 -3.60
N HIS A 28 -9.17 -15.84 -2.74
CA HIS A 28 -10.45 -16.43 -3.15
C HIS A 28 -11.20 -15.49 -4.10
N GLN A 29 -11.09 -14.17 -3.84
CA GLN A 29 -11.76 -13.13 -4.60
C GLN A 29 -10.85 -11.90 -4.72
N VAL A 30 -10.86 -11.24 -5.86
CA VAL A 30 -10.18 -9.96 -6.11
C VAL A 30 -11.25 -8.93 -6.44
N ILE A 31 -11.42 -7.94 -5.56
CA ILE A 31 -12.47 -6.94 -5.64
C ILE A 31 -11.87 -5.57 -5.88
N VAL A 32 -12.39 -4.83 -6.84
CA VAL A 32 -12.07 -3.41 -7.03
C VAL A 32 -13.23 -2.57 -6.51
N SER A 33 -12.95 -1.79 -5.47
CA SER A 33 -13.90 -0.83 -4.91
C SER A 33 -13.69 0.53 -5.52
N THR A 34 -14.68 1.05 -6.23
CA THR A 34 -14.62 2.33 -6.94
C THR A 34 -15.97 2.99 -7.03
N ASP A 35 -15.98 4.31 -7.13
CA ASP A 35 -17.11 5.17 -7.46
C ASP A 35 -17.11 5.61 -8.94
N ASP A 36 -16.05 5.28 -9.69
CA ASP A 36 -15.86 5.62 -11.10
C ASP A 36 -16.28 4.44 -11.99
N GLU A 37 -17.27 4.67 -12.84
CA GLU A 37 -17.81 3.66 -13.74
C GLU A 37 -16.78 3.15 -14.77
N THR A 38 -15.89 4.04 -15.25
CA THR A 38 -14.83 3.66 -16.20
C THR A 38 -13.83 2.70 -15.53
N VAL A 39 -13.43 3.00 -14.28
CA VAL A 39 -12.58 2.10 -13.49
C VAL A 39 -13.26 0.76 -13.27
N ALA A 40 -14.57 0.76 -12.94
CA ALA A 40 -15.36 -0.46 -12.75
C ALA A 40 -15.37 -1.33 -14.01
N GLN A 41 -15.69 -0.76 -15.17
CA GLN A 41 -15.74 -1.47 -16.44
C GLN A 41 -14.39 -2.07 -16.85
N ILE A 42 -13.29 -1.29 -16.71
CA ILE A 42 -11.93 -1.75 -16.98
C ILE A 42 -11.59 -2.93 -16.05
N SER A 43 -11.84 -2.79 -14.76
CA SER A 43 -11.50 -3.80 -13.76
C SER A 43 -12.28 -5.10 -13.96
N LYS A 44 -13.55 -5.02 -14.31
CA LYS A 44 -14.38 -6.17 -14.65
C LYS A 44 -13.83 -6.92 -15.86
N LYS A 45 -13.43 -6.21 -16.92
CA LYS A 45 -12.79 -6.81 -18.10
C LYS A 45 -11.46 -7.49 -17.77
N LEU A 46 -10.79 -7.05 -16.71
CA LEU A 46 -9.54 -7.67 -16.22
C LEU A 46 -9.78 -8.91 -15.36
N GLY A 47 -11.04 -9.20 -14.99
CA GLY A 47 -11.41 -10.37 -14.19
C GLY A 47 -11.56 -10.11 -12.69
N ALA A 48 -11.60 -8.86 -12.26
CA ALA A 48 -11.92 -8.50 -10.88
C ALA A 48 -13.43 -8.38 -10.69
N ASP A 49 -13.90 -8.70 -9.49
CA ASP A 49 -15.24 -8.35 -9.05
C ASP A 49 -15.32 -6.86 -8.70
N ILE A 50 -16.51 -6.29 -8.82
CA ILE A 50 -16.71 -4.85 -8.63
C ILE A 50 -17.57 -4.59 -7.41
N HIS A 51 -17.08 -3.73 -6.54
CA HIS A 51 -17.83 -3.10 -5.46
C HIS A 51 -18.00 -1.61 -5.78
N ILE A 52 -19.25 -1.17 -5.96
CA ILE A 52 -19.56 0.26 -6.17
C ILE A 52 -19.52 0.96 -4.81
N ARG A 53 -18.55 1.85 -4.66
CA ARG A 53 -18.33 2.58 -3.42
C ARG A 53 -19.41 3.64 -3.22
N ASN A 54 -19.95 3.70 -2.00
CA ASN A 54 -20.87 4.78 -1.64
C ASN A 54 -20.13 6.13 -1.73
N PRO A 55 -20.70 7.15 -2.40
CA PRO A 55 -20.10 8.47 -2.53
C PRO A 55 -19.67 9.12 -1.20
N LYS A 56 -20.38 8.81 -0.10
CA LYS A 56 -20.02 9.27 1.25
C LYS A 56 -18.63 8.81 1.74
N HIS A 57 -18.05 7.78 1.10
CA HIS A 57 -16.72 7.22 1.42
C HIS A 57 -15.75 7.36 0.24
N ALA A 58 -16.07 8.21 -0.72
CA ALA A 58 -15.27 8.47 -1.91
C ALA A 58 -14.49 9.80 -1.83
N ASP A 59 -14.52 10.47 -0.68
CA ASP A 59 -13.75 11.70 -0.45
C ASP A 59 -12.27 11.41 -0.16
N ASN A 60 -11.45 12.45 -0.25
CA ASN A 60 -10.01 12.36 0.04
C ASN A 60 -9.68 12.35 1.55
N LEU A 61 -10.66 12.46 2.43
CA LEU A 61 -10.50 12.53 3.88
C LEU A 61 -10.79 11.19 4.56
N THR A 62 -11.53 10.32 3.90
CA THR A 62 -11.86 9.00 4.43
C THR A 62 -10.64 8.09 4.43
N GLY A 63 -10.19 7.71 5.63
CA GLY A 63 -9.05 6.81 5.81
C GLY A 63 -9.28 5.43 5.18
N ILE A 64 -8.21 4.82 4.71
CA ILE A 64 -8.22 3.50 4.04
C ILE A 64 -8.88 2.41 4.90
N ASP A 65 -8.70 2.45 6.20
CA ASP A 65 -9.31 1.53 7.16
C ASP A 65 -10.84 1.59 7.12
N THR A 66 -11.40 2.79 6.98
CA THR A 66 -12.86 3.01 6.87
C THR A 66 -13.38 2.46 5.55
N VAL A 67 -12.68 2.72 4.44
CA VAL A 67 -13.05 2.19 3.13
C VAL A 67 -13.04 0.67 3.13
N ILE A 68 -11.96 0.04 3.61
CA ILE A 68 -11.85 -1.42 3.64
C ILE A 68 -12.90 -2.05 4.56
N LYS A 69 -13.15 -1.45 5.73
CA LYS A 69 -14.22 -1.92 6.63
C LYS A 69 -15.56 -1.94 5.91
N GLN A 70 -15.92 -0.86 5.18
CA GLN A 70 -17.17 -0.79 4.43
C GLN A 70 -17.25 -1.89 3.36
N VAL A 71 -16.19 -2.03 2.55
CA VAL A 71 -16.13 -3.10 1.53
C VAL A 71 -16.35 -4.47 2.15
N ILE A 72 -15.70 -4.77 3.28
CA ILE A 72 -15.88 -6.04 3.98
C ILE A 72 -17.34 -6.24 4.42
N GLN A 73 -17.97 -5.20 4.96
CA GLN A 73 -19.36 -5.27 5.41
C GLN A 73 -20.34 -5.49 4.26
N ASP A 74 -20.08 -4.90 3.10
CA ASP A 74 -20.95 -4.99 1.93
C ASP A 74 -20.80 -6.32 1.17
N VAL A 75 -19.58 -6.90 1.12
CA VAL A 75 -19.30 -8.08 0.29
C VAL A 75 -19.17 -9.39 1.08
N ASP A 76 -18.84 -9.33 2.36
CA ASP A 76 -18.62 -10.50 3.21
C ASP A 76 -19.69 -10.66 4.31
N ILE A 77 -20.94 -10.59 3.91
CA ILE A 77 -22.10 -10.68 4.82
C ILE A 77 -22.06 -11.95 5.67
N LYS A 78 -21.59 -13.06 5.11
CA LYS A 78 -21.51 -14.38 5.79
C LYS A 78 -20.23 -14.60 6.57
N ASN A 79 -19.32 -13.61 6.67
CA ASN A 79 -18.01 -13.72 7.34
C ASN A 79 -17.12 -14.86 6.81
N ASN A 80 -17.12 -15.07 5.50
CA ASN A 80 -16.40 -16.18 4.85
C ASN A 80 -14.89 -15.91 4.71
N PHE A 81 -14.44 -14.68 4.88
CA PHE A 81 -13.04 -14.31 4.68
C PHE A 81 -12.33 -14.10 6.02
N ASP A 82 -11.23 -14.79 6.23
CA ASP A 82 -10.38 -14.61 7.40
C ASP A 82 -9.42 -13.45 7.27
N ARG A 83 -8.93 -13.20 6.05
CA ARG A 83 -7.86 -12.25 5.76
C ARG A 83 -8.25 -11.37 4.58
N VAL A 84 -7.89 -10.10 4.67
CA VAL A 84 -8.13 -9.11 3.63
C VAL A 84 -6.83 -8.40 3.30
N CYS A 85 -6.51 -8.31 2.02
CA CYS A 85 -5.37 -7.59 1.50
C CYS A 85 -5.85 -6.36 0.74
N CYS A 86 -5.55 -5.18 1.26
CA CYS A 86 -5.71 -3.94 0.52
C CYS A 86 -4.50 -3.76 -0.38
N ILE A 87 -4.71 -3.66 -1.68
CA ILE A 87 -3.68 -3.40 -2.70
C ILE A 87 -4.02 -2.05 -3.35
N PHE A 88 -3.05 -1.15 -3.42
CA PHE A 88 -3.28 0.16 -4.02
C PHE A 88 -3.35 0.05 -5.56
N PRO A 89 -4.17 0.87 -6.23
CA PRO A 89 -4.29 0.82 -7.69
C PRO A 89 -3.00 1.19 -8.43
N THR A 90 -2.07 1.85 -7.75
CA THR A 90 -0.75 2.25 -8.26
C THR A 90 0.37 1.27 -7.91
N SER A 91 0.04 0.15 -7.26
CA SER A 91 1.00 -0.87 -6.81
C SER A 91 1.45 -1.75 -7.98
N VAL A 92 2.50 -1.31 -8.66
CA VAL A 92 3.01 -2.03 -9.83
C VAL A 92 4.21 -2.93 -9.52
N PHE A 93 4.77 -2.85 -8.30
CA PHE A 93 6.04 -3.48 -7.96
C PHE A 93 5.91 -4.79 -7.18
N PHE A 94 4.79 -5.03 -6.48
CA PHE A 94 4.66 -6.27 -5.71
C PHE A 94 4.52 -7.49 -6.62
N THR A 95 4.95 -8.63 -6.09
CA THR A 95 4.90 -9.91 -6.77
C THR A 95 4.20 -10.97 -5.91
N LYS A 96 3.82 -12.08 -6.52
CA LYS A 96 3.35 -13.27 -5.79
C LYS A 96 4.30 -13.68 -4.66
N LYS A 97 5.63 -13.53 -4.85
CA LYS A 97 6.63 -13.86 -3.81
C LYS A 97 6.43 -12.98 -2.57
N ASN A 98 6.27 -11.66 -2.75
CA ASN A 98 6.02 -10.73 -1.66
C ASN A 98 4.73 -11.05 -0.92
N LEU A 99 3.65 -11.35 -1.66
CA LEU A 99 2.39 -11.76 -1.06
C LEU A 99 2.52 -13.05 -0.24
N ASN A 100 3.16 -14.09 -0.79
CA ASN A 100 3.41 -15.34 -0.07
C ASN A 100 4.17 -15.12 1.24
N GLU A 101 5.19 -14.27 1.22
CA GLU A 101 5.95 -13.91 2.41
C GLU A 101 5.07 -13.16 3.41
N ALA A 102 4.23 -12.22 2.96
CA ALA A 102 3.29 -11.51 3.81
C ALA A 102 2.29 -12.46 4.48
N PHE A 103 1.72 -13.41 3.74
CA PHE A 103 0.83 -14.44 4.30
C PHE A 103 1.53 -15.31 5.34
N LYS A 104 2.81 -15.67 5.13
CA LYS A 104 3.61 -16.42 6.11
C LYS A 104 3.91 -15.60 7.37
N LYS A 105 4.17 -14.28 7.23
CA LYS A 105 4.46 -13.37 8.36
C LYS A 105 3.21 -12.98 9.16
N LEU A 106 2.02 -13.04 8.58
CA LEU A 106 0.77 -12.72 9.29
C LEU A 106 0.40 -13.82 10.28
N LYS A 107 0.92 -13.75 11.49
CA LYS A 107 0.60 -14.68 12.61
C LYS A 107 -0.59 -14.17 13.41
N LYS A 108 -1.22 -15.05 14.22
CA LYS A 108 -2.40 -14.70 15.06
C LYS A 108 -2.19 -13.49 15.97
N LYS A 109 -0.95 -13.25 16.43
CA LYS A 109 -0.59 -12.08 17.26
C LYS A 109 -0.48 -10.78 16.49
N ASN A 110 -0.34 -10.83 15.16
CA ASN A 110 -0.19 -9.63 14.32
C ASN A 110 -1.56 -9.09 13.93
N HIS A 111 -1.66 -7.77 13.79
CA HIS A 111 -2.81 -7.12 13.18
C HIS A 111 -2.67 -7.08 11.67
N TYR A 112 -1.49 -6.65 11.19
CA TYR A 112 -1.21 -6.46 9.76
C TYR A 112 0.22 -6.90 9.42
N VAL A 113 0.40 -7.17 8.13
CA VAL A 113 1.69 -7.20 7.44
C VAL A 113 1.58 -6.29 6.22
N PHE A 114 2.49 -5.36 6.08
CA PHE A 114 2.45 -4.35 5.02
C PHE A 114 3.80 -4.26 4.27
N SER A 115 3.80 -3.53 3.18
CA SER A 115 5.00 -3.25 2.39
C SER A 115 5.75 -2.05 2.97
N ALA A 116 7.05 -2.15 3.15
CA ALA A 116 7.89 -1.04 3.60
C ALA A 116 9.23 -1.02 2.88
N SER A 117 9.82 0.14 2.74
CA SER A 117 11.18 0.31 2.22
C SER A 117 12.06 1.03 3.23
N LYS A 118 13.36 0.71 3.21
CA LYS A 118 14.32 1.36 4.09
C LYS A 118 14.59 2.79 3.62
N LEU A 119 14.65 3.73 4.55
CA LEU A 119 15.08 5.09 4.27
C LEU A 119 16.57 5.12 3.93
N ASN A 120 16.92 5.68 2.77
CA ASN A 120 18.31 5.84 2.35
C ASN A 120 19.04 6.91 3.17
N GLN A 121 18.28 7.96 3.56
CA GLN A 121 18.83 9.04 4.40
C GLN A 121 18.38 8.86 5.84
N PRO A 122 19.29 8.92 6.81
CA PRO A 122 18.96 8.71 8.21
C PRO A 122 18.08 9.86 8.72
N ILE A 123 16.92 9.55 9.25
CA ILE A 123 16.02 10.52 9.87
C ILE A 123 16.68 11.23 11.05
N ASP A 124 17.63 10.57 11.70
CA ASP A 124 18.46 11.11 12.77
C ASP A 124 19.27 12.36 12.36
N ARG A 125 19.52 12.55 11.06
CA ARG A 125 20.20 13.71 10.47
C ARG A 125 19.23 14.65 9.76
N SER A 126 17.94 14.40 9.85
CA SER A 126 16.90 15.21 9.21
C SER A 126 16.54 16.41 10.08
N PHE A 127 16.16 17.49 9.43
CA PHE A 127 15.77 18.72 10.07
C PHE A 127 14.63 19.40 9.29
N TYR A 128 13.91 20.30 9.91
CA TYR A 128 12.94 21.17 9.28
C TYR A 128 13.37 22.63 9.33
N LYS A 129 12.98 23.39 8.30
CA LYS A 129 13.31 24.80 8.16
C LYS A 129 12.40 25.64 9.08
N LEU A 130 12.99 26.56 9.80
CA LEU A 130 12.32 27.62 10.56
C LEU A 130 12.55 28.98 9.89
N LYS A 131 11.82 30.03 10.31
CA LYS A 131 11.97 31.41 9.78
C LYS A 131 13.38 31.96 9.94
N GLY A 132 14.13 31.54 10.94
CA GLY A 132 15.50 32.04 11.25
C GLY A 132 16.59 30.96 11.29
N GLY A 133 16.31 29.76 10.75
CA GLY A 133 17.31 28.69 10.82
C GLY A 133 16.75 27.30 10.57
N VAL A 134 17.32 26.29 11.20
CA VAL A 134 16.89 24.90 11.11
C VAL A 134 16.78 24.27 12.50
N LYS A 135 15.91 23.26 12.64
CA LYS A 135 15.81 22.46 13.85
C LYS A 135 15.83 20.99 13.49
N MET A 136 16.72 20.21 14.11
CA MET A 136 16.78 18.79 13.91
C MET A 136 15.53 18.07 14.44
N ILE A 137 15.12 16.99 13.77
CA ILE A 137 14.04 16.12 14.25
C ILE A 137 14.50 15.38 15.51
N MET A 138 15.79 14.96 15.55
CA MET A 138 16.38 14.21 16.66
C MET A 138 17.72 14.81 17.11
N ASP A 139 17.68 15.93 17.86
CA ASP A 139 18.88 16.64 18.35
C ASP A 139 19.87 15.75 19.10
N LYS A 140 19.38 14.80 19.91
CA LYS A 140 20.22 13.87 20.69
C LYS A 140 21.14 13.01 19.84
N ASN A 141 20.84 12.86 18.54
CA ASN A 141 21.62 12.03 17.63
C ASN A 141 22.63 12.83 16.78
N TYR A 142 22.72 14.15 16.98
CA TYR A 142 23.61 15.03 16.20
C TYR A 142 25.07 14.55 16.14
N LYS A 143 25.63 14.13 17.29
CA LYS A 143 27.03 13.69 17.41
C LYS A 143 27.26 12.21 17.10
N ARG A 144 26.22 11.41 16.86
CA ARG A 144 26.36 9.96 16.62
C ARG A 144 26.88 9.69 15.21
N GLN A 145 27.76 8.71 15.08
CA GLN A 145 28.21 8.22 13.78
C GLN A 145 27.09 7.49 13.04
N ASN A 146 27.06 7.55 11.70
CA ASN A 146 26.01 6.93 10.89
C ASN A 146 25.83 5.43 11.16
N LYS A 147 26.92 4.69 11.41
CA LYS A 147 26.86 3.25 11.75
C LYS A 147 26.13 2.92 13.05
N ALA A 148 25.97 3.90 13.94
CA ALA A 148 25.29 3.75 15.23
C ALA A 148 23.83 4.25 15.19
N LEU A 149 23.34 4.65 14.01
CA LEU A 149 21.97 5.14 13.83
C LEU A 149 21.01 3.98 13.58
N ASN A 150 19.74 4.19 13.92
CA ASN A 150 18.70 3.20 13.69
C ASN A 150 18.38 3.05 12.19
N ASN A 151 17.93 1.89 11.80
CA ASN A 151 17.29 1.72 10.50
C ASN A 151 15.87 2.24 10.59
N TYR A 152 15.51 3.15 9.70
CA TYR A 152 14.16 3.66 9.56
C TYR A 152 13.55 3.16 8.26
N TYR A 153 12.25 2.95 8.28
CA TYR A 153 11.48 2.46 7.16
C TYR A 153 10.32 3.41 6.90
N TYR A 154 9.87 3.46 5.66
CA TYR A 154 8.67 4.17 5.26
C TYR A 154 7.71 3.21 4.57
N ASP A 155 6.45 3.56 4.52
CA ASP A 155 5.42 2.81 3.81
C ASP A 155 5.71 2.80 2.31
N ALA A 156 5.90 1.61 1.75
CA ALA A 156 6.14 1.45 0.31
C ALA A 156 4.84 1.48 -0.53
N ALA A 157 3.69 1.62 0.12
CA ALA A 157 2.37 1.77 -0.47
C ALA A 157 2.04 0.73 -1.56
N GLN A 158 2.47 -0.53 -1.36
CA GLN A 158 2.12 -1.59 -2.29
C GLN A 158 0.90 -2.38 -1.79
N PHE A 159 0.90 -2.82 -0.54
CA PHE A 159 -0.24 -3.53 0.04
C PHE A 159 -0.24 -3.52 1.57
N TYR A 160 -1.44 -3.73 2.15
CA TYR A 160 -1.66 -4.01 3.56
C TYR A 160 -2.48 -5.30 3.69
N LEU A 161 -1.89 -6.35 4.22
CA LEU A 161 -2.53 -7.63 4.50
C LEU A 161 -2.88 -7.69 5.99
N GLY A 162 -4.14 -7.94 6.33
CA GLY A 162 -4.57 -8.02 7.72
C GLY A 162 -5.65 -9.09 7.94
N TRP A 163 -5.84 -9.45 9.21
CA TRP A 163 -7.00 -10.22 9.58
C TRP A 163 -8.28 -9.41 9.36
N ARG A 164 -9.35 -10.04 8.88
CA ARG A 164 -10.66 -9.41 8.75
C ARG A 164 -11.06 -8.65 10.04
N LYS A 165 -10.88 -9.28 11.20
CA LYS A 165 -11.17 -8.67 12.51
C LYS A 165 -10.36 -7.38 12.74
N SER A 166 -9.11 -7.33 12.31
CA SER A 166 -8.28 -6.12 12.45
C SER A 166 -8.84 -4.96 11.66
N TRP A 167 -9.30 -5.19 10.44
CA TRP A 167 -9.93 -4.19 9.59
C TRP A 167 -11.27 -3.71 10.16
N ILE A 168 -12.15 -4.64 10.56
CA ILE A 168 -13.46 -4.30 11.16
C ILE A 168 -13.31 -3.46 12.42
N LEU A 169 -12.33 -3.79 13.27
CA LEU A 169 -12.02 -3.05 14.51
C LEU A 169 -11.12 -1.84 14.28
N LYS A 170 -10.76 -1.52 13.04
CA LYS A 170 -9.90 -0.39 12.67
C LYS A 170 -8.61 -0.34 13.51
N LYS A 171 -7.94 -1.49 13.68
CA LYS A 171 -6.67 -1.55 14.40
C LYS A 171 -5.62 -0.73 13.65
N LYS A 172 -4.68 -0.10 14.39
CA LYS A 172 -3.60 0.69 13.78
C LYS A 172 -2.71 -0.21 12.91
N ILE A 173 -2.52 0.18 11.64
CA ILE A 173 -1.65 -0.53 10.69
C ILE A 173 -0.20 -0.43 11.18
N PHE A 174 0.28 0.77 11.44
CA PHE A 174 1.62 1.00 11.97
C PHE A 174 1.62 0.91 13.49
N SER A 175 1.90 -0.29 14.01
CA SER A 175 1.87 -0.57 15.45
C SER A 175 2.85 -1.69 15.83
N ILE A 176 3.12 -1.86 17.11
CA ILE A 176 3.95 -2.96 17.65
C ILE A 176 3.36 -4.35 17.36
N PHE A 177 2.08 -4.42 16.99
CA PHE A 177 1.39 -5.66 16.59
C PHE A 177 1.40 -5.89 15.09
N SER A 178 2.17 -5.14 14.33
CA SER A 178 2.27 -5.31 12.89
C SER A 178 3.67 -5.72 12.48
N ASN A 179 3.78 -6.30 11.29
CA ASN A 179 5.04 -6.68 10.67
C ASN A 179 5.07 -6.15 9.23
N PHE A 180 6.19 -6.26 8.56
CA PHE A 180 6.29 -5.79 7.17
C PHE A 180 7.13 -6.72 6.29
N ILE A 181 6.95 -6.56 4.99
CA ILE A 181 7.81 -7.08 3.94
C ILE A 181 8.68 -5.92 3.46
N GLU A 182 9.99 -6.13 3.50
CA GLU A 182 10.93 -5.14 3.00
C GLU A 182 11.03 -5.21 1.48
N PHE A 183 10.83 -4.07 0.85
CA PHE A 183 11.09 -3.83 -0.56
C PHE A 183 12.38 -3.03 -0.68
N LYS A 184 13.23 -3.39 -1.64
CA LYS A 184 14.37 -2.53 -1.97
C LYS A 184 13.85 -1.21 -2.56
N ASN A 185 14.63 -0.16 -2.46
CA ASN A 185 14.22 1.18 -2.89
C ASN A 185 13.98 1.29 -4.41
N ASP A 186 14.58 0.42 -5.19
CA ASP A 186 14.37 0.27 -6.63
C ASP A 186 13.16 -0.61 -6.97
N GLU A 187 12.66 -1.40 -6.03
CA GLU A 187 11.54 -2.31 -6.17
C GLU A 187 10.22 -1.75 -5.61
N ALA A 188 10.16 -0.48 -5.24
CA ALA A 188 8.94 0.17 -4.75
C ALA A 188 8.91 1.66 -5.06
N GLN A 189 7.72 2.19 -5.32
CA GLN A 189 7.44 3.60 -5.49
C GLN A 189 5.98 3.87 -5.16
N ASP A 190 5.75 4.75 -4.20
CA ASP A 190 4.44 5.37 -4.05
C ASP A 190 4.27 6.44 -5.13
N ILE A 191 3.12 6.44 -5.80
CA ILE A 191 2.87 7.29 -6.96
C ILE A 191 1.75 8.27 -6.62
N ASP A 192 2.10 9.46 -6.20
CA ASP A 192 1.16 10.52 -5.89
C ASP A 192 1.13 11.62 -6.94
N ASP A 193 2.26 11.93 -7.53
CA ASP A 193 2.40 12.99 -8.51
C ASP A 193 3.07 12.53 -9.82
N ILE A 194 3.35 13.50 -10.71
CA ILE A 194 3.97 13.22 -12.01
C ILE A 194 5.47 12.91 -11.89
N HIS A 195 6.12 13.36 -10.82
CA HIS A 195 7.52 13.06 -10.54
C HIS A 195 7.66 11.60 -10.11
N ASP A 196 6.82 11.17 -9.17
CA ASP A 196 6.74 9.76 -8.76
C ASP A 196 6.45 8.83 -9.92
N TRP A 197 5.54 9.26 -10.81
CA TRP A 197 5.22 8.51 -12.03
C TRP A 197 6.44 8.29 -12.92
N LYS A 198 7.27 9.30 -13.10
CA LYS A 198 8.52 9.20 -13.88
C LYS A 198 9.52 8.27 -13.20
N ILE A 199 9.69 8.42 -11.88
CA ILE A 199 10.57 7.54 -11.08
C ILE A 199 10.10 6.10 -11.17
N ALA A 200 8.81 5.85 -10.98
CA ALA A 200 8.23 4.51 -11.09
C ALA A 200 8.52 3.86 -12.46
N LYS A 201 8.40 4.63 -13.54
CA LYS A 201 8.75 4.13 -14.89
C LYS A 201 10.23 3.78 -15.04
N ILE A 202 11.13 4.56 -14.46
CA ILE A 202 12.58 4.27 -14.48
C ILE A 202 12.85 2.99 -13.69
N LYS A 203 12.34 2.89 -12.47
CA LYS A 203 12.48 1.69 -11.63
C LYS A 203 11.94 0.44 -12.33
N TRP A 204 10.75 0.53 -12.91
CA TRP A 204 10.11 -0.59 -13.62
C TRP A 204 10.92 -1.13 -14.80
N LYS A 205 11.64 -0.27 -15.53
CA LYS A 205 12.48 -0.69 -16.66
C LYS A 205 13.72 -1.49 -16.23
N ASN A 206 14.12 -1.35 -14.97
CA ASN A 206 15.33 -1.97 -14.42
C ASN A 206 15.02 -3.30 -13.67
N LEU A 207 13.74 -3.69 -13.61
CA LEU A 207 13.28 -4.97 -13.05
C LEU A 207 13.20 -6.03 -14.17
#